data_da93dc60472f97fe742e79a7620d29dd
#
_entry.id   da93dc60472f97fe742e79a7620d29dd
#
_cell.length_a   1.000
_cell.length_b   1.000
_cell.length_c   1.000
_cell.angle_alpha   90.00
_cell.angle_beta   90.00
_cell.angle_gamma   90.00
#
_symmetry.space_group_name_H-M   'P 1'
#
loop_
_entity.id
_entity.type
_entity.pdbx_description
1 polymer ?
#
loop_
_entity_poly.entity_id
_entity_poly.type
_entity_poly.pdbx_seq_one_letter_code
_entity_poly.pdbx_strand_id
1 'polypeptide(L)'
;VTLESVAWIAYAPLVLPEEPIRPLHDIWLRPRRVFRELATRPIGAVDYLLGAAQGITGSMALSWAQNAGATSSVAEIFLRALLIGTPVGIISLFLFCSIYARLGSRAGRTVGRNQVFHVVAYGGVPLAASLVIWVFAALLMGEVAFELVPHPEVEAFVALLLRIQLIAYILLWLWSVVIQVMGLSEIQGIVTLKALGMWVLGQVIATLAMAFLMILIATLFPGAATT
;
A
#
# COMPACT_ATOMS: atom_id res chain seq x y z
N VAL A 1 -43.09 -23.68 -36.97
CA VAL A 1 -41.90 -23.69 -36.11
C VAL A 1 -40.72 -23.83 -37.01
N THR A 2 -40.03 -22.73 -37.31
CA THR A 2 -38.90 -22.69 -38.23
C THR A 2 -37.65 -23.18 -37.49
N LEU A 3 -36.82 -23.99 -38.17
CA LEU A 3 -35.57 -24.60 -37.67
C LEU A 3 -34.55 -23.58 -37.17
N GLU A 4 -34.70 -22.29 -37.45
CA GLU A 4 -33.85 -21.20 -36.99
C GLU A 4 -34.00 -20.91 -35.46
N SER A 5 -35.12 -21.23 -34.84
CA SER A 5 -35.33 -20.99 -33.43
C SER A 5 -34.62 -22.00 -32.49
N VAL A 6 -34.12 -23.10 -33.03
CA VAL A 6 -33.41 -24.14 -32.24
C VAL A 6 -31.90 -23.92 -32.19
N ALA A 7 -31.33 -23.16 -33.15
CA ALA A 7 -29.88 -22.97 -33.25
C ALA A 7 -29.29 -22.05 -32.15
N TRP A 8 -30.09 -21.16 -31.56
CA TRP A 8 -29.60 -20.21 -30.55
C TRP A 8 -29.47 -20.79 -29.12
N ILE A 9 -30.07 -21.96 -28.87
CA ILE A 9 -30.02 -22.62 -27.55
C ILE A 9 -28.68 -23.37 -27.34
N ALA A 10 -27.97 -23.70 -28.44
CA ALA A 10 -26.76 -24.54 -28.37
C ALA A 10 -25.46 -23.78 -28.05
N TYR A 11 -25.48 -22.44 -28.01
CA TYR A 11 -24.29 -21.61 -27.77
C TYR A 11 -24.39 -20.70 -26.56
N ALA A 12 -25.19 -21.05 -25.55
CA ALA A 12 -25.00 -20.41 -24.24
C ALA A 12 -23.64 -20.88 -23.72
N PRO A 13 -22.62 -20.00 -23.63
CA PRO A 13 -21.35 -20.40 -23.04
C PRO A 13 -21.67 -20.94 -21.66
N LEU A 14 -21.20 -22.16 -21.37
CA LEU A 14 -21.24 -22.73 -20.01
C LEU A 14 -20.54 -21.69 -19.10
N VAL A 15 -21.31 -20.83 -18.46
CA VAL A 15 -20.85 -19.95 -17.39
C VAL A 15 -20.54 -20.87 -16.23
N LEU A 16 -19.32 -21.42 -16.22
CA LEU A 16 -18.82 -22.13 -15.05
C LEU A 16 -18.92 -21.15 -13.88
N PRO A 17 -19.43 -21.58 -12.72
CA PRO A 17 -19.46 -20.74 -11.53
C PRO A 17 -18.03 -20.26 -11.27
N GLU A 18 -17.84 -18.94 -11.29
CA GLU A 18 -16.54 -18.36 -10.98
C GLU A 18 -16.17 -18.74 -9.55
N GLU A 19 -14.99 -19.33 -9.38
CA GLU A 19 -14.49 -19.65 -8.04
C GLU A 19 -14.49 -18.39 -7.17
N PRO A 20 -14.91 -18.53 -5.88
CA PRO A 20 -14.91 -17.40 -4.96
C PRO A 20 -13.49 -16.83 -4.82
N ILE A 21 -13.34 -15.50 -4.92
CA ILE A 21 -12.03 -14.86 -4.77
C ILE A 21 -11.50 -14.99 -3.35
N ARG A 22 -10.18 -15.13 -3.27
CA ARG A 22 -9.38 -14.98 -2.05
C ARG A 22 -8.62 -13.65 -2.14
N PRO A 23 -9.18 -12.53 -1.65
CA PRO A 23 -8.68 -11.19 -1.98
C PRO A 23 -7.20 -10.99 -1.71
N LEU A 24 -6.68 -11.48 -0.57
CA LEU A 24 -5.26 -11.33 -0.20
C LEU A 24 -4.30 -12.15 -1.08
N HIS A 25 -4.78 -13.25 -1.65
CA HIS A 25 -4.00 -14.09 -2.54
C HIS A 25 -4.14 -13.62 -4.00
N ASP A 26 -5.36 -13.42 -4.45
CA ASP A 26 -5.65 -13.15 -5.86
C ASP A 26 -5.25 -11.74 -6.29
N ILE A 27 -5.07 -10.82 -5.34
CA ILE A 27 -4.62 -9.44 -5.60
C ILE A 27 -3.25 -9.38 -6.30
N TRP A 28 -2.41 -10.39 -6.07
CA TRP A 28 -1.08 -10.46 -6.65
C TRP A 28 -1.09 -10.70 -8.16
N LEU A 29 -2.06 -11.46 -8.66
CA LEU A 29 -2.10 -11.91 -10.06
C LEU A 29 -3.30 -11.39 -10.83
N ARG A 30 -4.41 -11.09 -10.14
CA ARG A 30 -5.69 -10.70 -10.75
C ARG A 30 -6.30 -9.47 -10.06
N PRO A 31 -5.55 -8.35 -9.89
CA PRO A 31 -6.00 -7.20 -9.09
C PRO A 31 -7.31 -6.60 -9.60
N ARG A 32 -7.50 -6.48 -10.91
CA ARG A 32 -8.75 -5.94 -11.48
C ARG A 32 -9.99 -6.75 -11.08
N ARG A 33 -9.91 -8.09 -11.11
CA ARG A 33 -11.00 -8.96 -10.69
C ARG A 33 -11.31 -8.75 -9.20
N VAL A 34 -10.26 -8.71 -8.37
CA VAL A 34 -10.40 -8.50 -6.92
C VAL A 34 -11.09 -7.16 -6.64
N PHE A 35 -10.68 -6.07 -7.27
CA PHE A 35 -11.29 -4.76 -7.04
C PHE A 35 -12.73 -4.67 -7.55
N ARG A 36 -13.07 -5.36 -8.63
CA ARG A 36 -14.46 -5.44 -9.12
C ARG A 36 -15.38 -6.10 -8.10
N GLU A 37 -14.93 -7.16 -7.46
CA GLU A 37 -15.72 -7.85 -6.42
C GLU A 37 -15.73 -7.08 -5.09
N LEU A 38 -14.59 -6.50 -4.67
CA LEU A 38 -14.52 -5.67 -3.47
C LEU A 38 -15.38 -4.40 -3.58
N ALA A 39 -15.59 -3.89 -4.80
CA ALA A 39 -16.38 -2.68 -5.04
C ALA A 39 -17.83 -2.78 -4.50
N THR A 40 -18.34 -3.99 -4.32
CA THR A 40 -19.69 -4.24 -3.78
C THR A 40 -19.70 -4.56 -2.28
N ARG A 41 -18.54 -4.72 -1.64
CA ARG A 41 -18.42 -5.10 -0.24
C ARG A 41 -18.35 -3.85 0.67
N PRO A 42 -18.85 -3.94 1.90
CA PRO A 42 -18.61 -2.92 2.92
C PRO A 42 -17.15 -2.94 3.37
N ILE A 43 -16.65 -1.79 3.84
CA ILE A 43 -15.35 -1.69 4.51
C ILE A 43 -15.37 -2.58 5.75
N GLY A 44 -14.35 -3.40 5.94
CA GLY A 44 -14.22 -4.35 7.04
C GLY A 44 -12.92 -4.21 7.83
N ALA A 45 -12.77 -5.02 8.88
CA ALA A 45 -11.58 -5.01 9.73
C ALA A 45 -10.27 -5.25 8.95
N VAL A 46 -10.33 -6.07 7.89
CA VAL A 46 -9.16 -6.39 7.06
C VAL A 46 -8.59 -5.13 6.38
N ASP A 47 -9.46 -4.22 5.92
CA ASP A 47 -9.02 -2.95 5.32
C ASP A 47 -8.19 -2.13 6.30
N TYR A 48 -8.64 -2.01 7.55
CA TYR A 48 -7.93 -1.28 8.60
C TYR A 48 -6.63 -1.96 9.00
N LEU A 49 -6.63 -3.30 9.10
CA LEU A 49 -5.42 -4.08 9.39
C LEU A 49 -4.36 -3.91 8.30
N LEU A 50 -4.78 -3.91 7.03
CA LEU A 50 -3.87 -3.63 5.92
C LEU A 50 -3.30 -2.22 5.99
N GLY A 51 -4.13 -1.22 6.33
CA GLY A 51 -3.65 0.15 6.55
C GLY A 51 -2.66 0.26 7.70
N ALA A 52 -2.96 -0.39 8.82
CA ALA A 52 -2.04 -0.46 9.97
C ALA A 52 -0.69 -1.09 9.58
N ALA A 53 -0.72 -2.24 8.89
CA ALA A 53 0.49 -2.93 8.43
C ALA A 53 1.31 -2.08 7.46
N GLN A 54 0.66 -1.39 6.51
CA GLN A 54 1.33 -0.43 5.62
C GLN A 54 1.99 0.72 6.40
N GLY A 55 1.31 1.24 7.42
CA GLY A 55 1.85 2.30 8.27
C GLY A 55 3.05 1.85 9.10
N ILE A 56 2.99 0.63 9.67
CA ILE A 56 4.12 0.01 10.38
C ILE A 56 5.32 -0.13 9.43
N THR A 57 5.10 -0.71 8.24
CA THR A 57 6.15 -0.87 7.23
C THR A 57 6.73 0.47 6.79
N GLY A 58 5.88 1.48 6.58
CA GLY A 58 6.31 2.84 6.24
C GLY A 58 7.15 3.47 7.34
N SER A 59 6.80 3.27 8.61
CA SER A 59 7.59 3.73 9.75
C SER A 59 8.96 3.05 9.84
N MET A 60 9.04 1.74 9.55
CA MET A 60 10.32 1.02 9.48
C MET A 60 11.21 1.52 8.34
N ALA A 61 10.62 1.73 7.15
CA ALA A 61 11.34 2.30 6.02
C ALA A 61 11.85 3.73 6.30
N LEU A 62 11.06 4.54 7.03
CA LEU A 62 11.47 5.86 7.47
C LEU A 62 12.62 5.77 8.50
N SER A 63 12.55 4.85 9.45
CA SER A 63 13.63 4.59 10.42
C SER A 63 14.93 4.22 9.73
N TRP A 64 14.86 3.36 8.71
CA TRP A 64 16.01 3.04 7.85
C TRP A 64 16.54 4.28 7.12
N ALA A 65 15.69 5.09 6.50
CA ALA A 65 16.08 6.30 5.77
C ALA A 65 16.71 7.37 6.70
N GLN A 66 16.35 7.36 7.98
CA GLN A 66 16.91 8.22 9.01
C GLN A 66 18.16 7.64 9.70
N ASN A 67 18.64 6.48 9.26
CA ASN A 67 19.78 5.78 9.87
C ASN A 67 19.56 5.47 11.36
N ALA A 68 18.32 5.11 11.74
CA ALA A 68 17.92 4.95 13.14
C ALA A 68 18.66 3.80 13.83
N GLY A 69 19.15 2.79 13.09
CA GLY A 69 19.95 1.70 13.64
C GLY A 69 21.24 2.15 14.33
N ALA A 70 21.79 3.31 13.94
CA ALA A 70 22.98 3.88 14.58
C ALA A 70 22.72 4.45 15.99
N THR A 71 21.46 4.73 16.36
CA THR A 71 21.13 5.46 17.60
C THR A 71 20.04 4.81 18.44
N SER A 72 19.30 3.87 17.88
CA SER A 72 18.14 3.23 18.51
C SER A 72 18.25 1.71 18.43
N SER A 73 17.81 1.02 19.46
CA SER A 73 17.72 -0.43 19.46
C SER A 73 16.60 -0.92 18.53
N VAL A 74 16.72 -2.18 18.06
CA VAL A 74 15.67 -2.85 17.26
C VAL A 74 14.31 -2.77 17.98
N ALA A 75 14.28 -3.01 19.28
CA ALA A 75 13.05 -2.98 20.07
C ALA A 75 12.38 -1.60 20.06
N GLU A 76 13.15 -0.53 20.19
CA GLU A 76 12.64 0.85 20.12
C GLU A 76 12.11 1.18 18.73
N ILE A 77 12.80 0.76 17.66
CA ILE A 77 12.35 0.96 16.29
C ILE A 77 11.02 0.25 16.04
N PHE A 78 10.88 -1.01 16.48
CA PHE A 78 9.63 -1.76 16.35
C PHE A 78 8.51 -1.17 17.18
N LEU A 79 8.78 -0.78 18.42
CA LEU A 79 7.81 -0.14 19.30
C LEU A 79 7.30 1.17 18.70
N ARG A 80 8.21 2.01 18.19
CA ARG A 80 7.87 3.25 17.48
C ARG A 80 7.05 2.98 16.24
N ALA A 81 7.44 1.98 15.44
CA ALA A 81 6.69 1.60 14.24
C ALA A 81 5.28 1.11 14.59
N LEU A 82 5.11 0.36 15.68
CA LEU A 82 3.80 -0.10 16.13
C LEU A 82 2.94 1.06 16.68
N LEU A 83 3.49 1.89 17.55
CA LEU A 83 2.72 2.95 18.24
C LEU A 83 2.40 4.14 17.31
N ILE A 84 3.32 4.52 16.42
CA ILE A 84 3.16 5.66 15.51
C ILE A 84 2.73 5.19 14.13
N GLY A 85 3.35 4.14 13.59
CA GLY A 85 3.05 3.65 12.25
C GLY A 85 1.61 3.18 12.10
N THR A 86 1.05 2.47 13.08
CA THR A 86 -0.34 1.99 13.06
C THR A 86 -1.36 3.12 12.87
N PRO A 87 -1.43 4.14 13.75
CA PRO A 87 -2.39 5.23 13.56
C PRO A 87 -2.10 6.05 12.29
N VAL A 88 -0.84 6.29 11.95
CA VAL A 88 -0.47 7.00 10.71
C VAL A 88 -0.94 6.23 9.49
N GLY A 89 -0.80 4.91 9.46
CA GLY A 89 -1.29 4.09 8.36
C GLY A 89 -2.81 4.15 8.19
N ILE A 90 -3.55 4.07 9.30
CA ILE A 90 -5.01 4.20 9.27
C ILE A 90 -5.44 5.61 8.80
N ILE A 91 -4.83 6.67 9.32
CA ILE A 91 -5.11 8.05 8.91
C ILE A 91 -4.79 8.22 7.42
N SER A 92 -3.69 7.66 6.94
CA SER A 92 -3.29 7.70 5.54
C SER A 92 -4.32 7.04 4.62
N LEU A 93 -4.96 5.92 5.03
CA LEU A 93 -6.06 5.32 4.26
C LEU A 93 -7.18 6.35 4.00
N PHE A 94 -7.62 7.06 5.04
CA PHE A 94 -8.69 8.07 4.91
C PHE A 94 -8.25 9.26 4.05
N LEU A 95 -7.00 9.70 4.21
CA LEU A 95 -6.44 10.80 3.44
C LEU A 95 -6.38 10.45 1.95
N PHE A 96 -5.75 9.33 1.59
CA PHE A 96 -5.65 8.88 0.20
C PHE A 96 -7.02 8.58 -0.41
N CYS A 97 -7.91 7.92 0.35
CA CYS A 97 -9.28 7.67 -0.09
C CYS A 97 -9.98 9.00 -0.44
N SER A 98 -9.84 10.02 0.41
CA SER A 98 -10.46 11.33 0.19
C SER A 98 -9.88 12.05 -1.03
N ILE A 99 -8.56 11.98 -1.23
CA ILE A 99 -7.87 12.57 -2.38
C ILE A 99 -8.31 11.89 -3.68
N TYR A 100 -8.23 10.56 -3.74
CA TYR A 100 -8.55 9.81 -4.97
C TYR A 100 -10.04 9.86 -5.33
N ALA A 101 -10.93 9.88 -4.33
CA ALA A 101 -12.35 10.07 -4.58
C ALA A 101 -12.64 11.45 -5.21
N ARG A 102 -11.99 12.53 -4.72
CA ARG A 102 -12.13 13.87 -5.29
C ARG A 102 -11.51 13.99 -6.69
N LEU A 103 -10.34 13.38 -6.90
CA LEU A 103 -9.70 13.36 -8.22
C LEU A 103 -10.55 12.59 -9.24
N GLY A 104 -11.12 11.45 -8.84
CA GLY A 104 -12.00 10.62 -9.67
C GLY A 104 -13.28 11.34 -10.06
N SER A 105 -13.92 12.07 -9.13
CA SER A 105 -15.16 12.81 -9.42
C SER A 105 -14.94 13.91 -10.47
N ARG A 106 -13.77 14.54 -10.49
CA ARG A 106 -13.40 15.53 -11.52
C ARG A 106 -13.14 14.89 -12.90
N ALA A 107 -12.86 13.59 -12.93
CA ALA A 107 -12.70 12.84 -14.17
C ALA A 107 -14.04 12.41 -14.81
N GLY A 108 -15.19 12.80 -14.22
CA GLY A 108 -16.53 12.60 -14.77
C GLY A 108 -17.27 11.35 -14.28
N ARG A 109 -16.73 10.62 -13.30
CA ARG A 109 -17.39 9.45 -12.72
C ARG A 109 -17.40 9.52 -11.20
N THR A 110 -18.59 9.50 -10.60
CA THR A 110 -18.77 9.40 -9.16
C THR A 110 -18.45 7.97 -8.72
N VAL A 111 -17.32 7.79 -8.07
CA VAL A 111 -16.90 6.51 -7.48
C VAL A 111 -17.27 6.50 -6.01
N GLY A 112 -17.83 5.39 -5.54
CA GLY A 112 -18.16 5.20 -4.13
C GLY A 112 -16.90 5.28 -3.26
N ARG A 113 -17.01 5.97 -2.13
CA ARG A 113 -15.87 6.14 -1.21
C ARG A 113 -15.32 4.81 -0.71
N ASN A 114 -16.19 3.82 -0.49
CA ASN A 114 -15.80 2.47 -0.08
C ASN A 114 -14.94 1.77 -1.14
N GLN A 115 -15.25 1.96 -2.43
CA GLN A 115 -14.48 1.37 -3.53
C GLN A 115 -13.04 1.88 -3.54
N VAL A 116 -12.87 3.20 -3.38
CA VAL A 116 -11.53 3.81 -3.29
C VAL A 116 -10.79 3.32 -2.04
N PHE A 117 -11.49 3.15 -0.92
CA PHE A 117 -10.91 2.65 0.32
C PHE A 117 -10.31 1.25 0.15
N HIS A 118 -11.05 0.34 -0.49
CA HIS A 118 -10.53 -0.99 -0.83
C HIS A 118 -9.32 -0.92 -1.76
N VAL A 119 -9.29 0.00 -2.74
CA VAL A 119 -8.13 0.14 -3.63
C VAL A 119 -6.89 0.56 -2.85
N VAL A 120 -7.01 1.51 -1.92
CA VAL A 120 -5.86 1.96 -1.12
C VAL A 120 -5.42 0.86 -0.15
N ALA A 121 -6.36 0.21 0.54
CA ALA A 121 -6.06 -0.85 1.51
C ALA A 121 -5.44 -2.08 0.83
N TYR A 122 -6.15 -2.70 -0.11
CA TYR A 122 -5.70 -3.94 -0.76
C TYR A 122 -4.59 -3.71 -1.79
N GLY A 123 -4.54 -2.52 -2.41
CA GLY A 123 -3.42 -2.17 -3.29
C GLY A 123 -2.08 -2.10 -2.56
N GLY A 124 -2.10 -1.87 -1.25
CA GLY A 124 -0.92 -1.91 -0.39
C GLY A 124 -0.56 -3.28 0.18
N VAL A 125 -1.23 -4.37 -0.22
CA VAL A 125 -0.91 -5.74 0.27
C VAL A 125 0.56 -6.12 0.05
N PRO A 126 1.20 -5.87 -1.11
CA PRO A 126 2.62 -6.16 -1.25
C PRO A 126 3.49 -5.34 -0.29
N LEU A 127 3.15 -4.08 -0.07
CA LEU A 127 3.85 -3.23 0.89
C LEU A 127 3.67 -3.75 2.33
N ALA A 128 2.47 -4.14 2.73
CA ALA A 128 2.21 -4.78 4.02
C ALA A 128 2.99 -6.09 4.18
N ALA A 129 3.12 -6.89 3.10
CA ALA A 129 3.91 -8.12 3.10
C ALA A 129 5.40 -7.88 3.32
N SER A 130 5.93 -6.69 2.96
CA SER A 130 7.34 -6.35 3.23
C SER A 130 7.65 -6.23 4.73
N LEU A 131 6.64 -6.18 5.61
CA LEU A 131 6.83 -6.30 7.06
C LEU A 131 7.59 -7.58 7.43
N VAL A 132 7.31 -8.68 6.73
CA VAL A 132 8.03 -9.95 6.91
C VAL A 132 9.52 -9.77 6.62
N ILE A 133 9.88 -9.03 5.56
CA ILE A 133 11.27 -8.74 5.20
C ILE A 133 11.96 -7.94 6.32
N TRP A 134 11.30 -6.91 6.85
CA TRP A 134 11.83 -6.10 7.94
C TRP A 134 12.06 -6.91 9.22
N VAL A 135 11.11 -7.80 9.57
CA VAL A 135 11.26 -8.69 10.74
C VAL A 135 12.44 -9.62 10.55
N PHE A 136 12.54 -10.30 9.40
CA PHE A 136 13.67 -11.20 9.11
C PHE A 136 15.01 -10.47 9.07
N ALA A 137 15.05 -9.28 8.46
CA ALA A 137 16.25 -8.45 8.43
C ALA A 137 16.72 -8.06 9.85
N ALA A 138 15.80 -7.62 10.70
CA ALA A 138 16.09 -7.28 12.09
C ALA A 138 16.56 -8.49 12.91
N LEU A 139 15.99 -9.68 12.69
CA LEU A 139 16.41 -10.91 13.35
C LEU A 139 17.81 -11.39 12.93
N LEU A 140 18.19 -11.16 11.67
CA LEU A 140 19.48 -11.61 11.12
C LEU A 140 20.61 -10.59 11.33
N MET A 141 20.28 -9.29 11.29
CA MET A 141 21.28 -8.23 11.24
C MET A 141 21.19 -7.22 12.42
N GLY A 142 20.17 -7.38 13.29
CA GLY A 142 19.97 -6.44 14.40
C GLY A 142 19.71 -5.01 13.94
N GLU A 143 20.35 -4.05 14.60
CA GLU A 143 20.26 -2.62 14.33
C GLU A 143 20.74 -2.25 12.92
N VAL A 144 21.71 -2.98 12.38
CA VAL A 144 22.30 -2.75 11.04
C VAL A 144 21.22 -2.81 9.94
N ALA A 145 20.14 -3.58 10.14
CA ALA A 145 18.99 -3.62 9.22
C ALA A 145 18.34 -2.24 9.00
N PHE A 146 18.53 -1.31 9.95
CA PHE A 146 17.99 0.05 9.94
C PHE A 146 19.06 1.11 9.74
N GLU A 147 20.22 0.74 9.20
CA GLU A 147 21.28 1.66 8.81
C GLU A 147 21.24 1.90 7.30
N LEU A 148 21.16 3.18 6.90
CA LEU A 148 21.26 3.58 5.49
C LEU A 148 22.71 3.48 4.99
N VAL A 149 23.65 3.85 5.85
CA VAL A 149 25.09 3.78 5.60
C VAL A 149 25.71 2.90 6.69
N PRO A 150 25.86 1.60 6.42
CA PRO A 150 26.47 0.70 7.41
C PRO A 150 27.93 1.07 7.67
N HIS A 151 28.38 0.80 8.90
CA HIS A 151 29.77 1.00 9.29
C HIS A 151 30.73 0.25 8.35
N PRO A 152 31.95 0.79 8.09
CA PRO A 152 32.89 0.18 7.15
C PRO A 152 33.38 -1.22 7.59
N GLU A 153 33.19 -1.58 8.85
CA GLU A 153 33.52 -2.91 9.42
C GLU A 153 32.44 -3.96 9.22
N VAL A 154 31.30 -3.60 8.58
CA VAL A 154 30.22 -4.55 8.31
C VAL A 154 30.70 -5.64 7.36
N GLU A 155 30.55 -6.89 7.79
CA GLU A 155 30.93 -8.06 7.01
C GLU A 155 30.27 -8.05 5.63
N ALA A 156 30.99 -8.51 4.60
CA ALA A 156 30.51 -8.55 3.22
C ALA A 156 29.16 -9.30 3.07
N PHE A 157 28.92 -10.31 3.92
CA PHE A 157 27.66 -11.06 3.94
C PHE A 157 26.50 -10.18 4.40
N VAL A 158 26.67 -9.41 5.46
CA VAL A 158 25.61 -8.50 5.97
C VAL A 158 25.34 -7.40 4.94
N ALA A 159 26.38 -6.85 4.30
CA ALA A 159 26.21 -5.88 3.22
C ALA A 159 25.41 -6.46 2.02
N LEU A 160 25.59 -7.74 1.71
CA LEU A 160 24.78 -8.44 0.70
C LEU A 160 23.31 -8.56 1.14
N LEU A 161 23.06 -8.95 2.39
CA LEU A 161 21.70 -9.04 2.93
C LEU A 161 20.96 -7.70 2.91
N LEU A 162 21.64 -6.60 3.25
CA LEU A 162 21.06 -5.23 3.17
C LEU A 162 20.65 -4.88 1.74
N ARG A 163 21.47 -5.23 0.75
CA ARG A 163 21.12 -5.00 -0.67
C ARG A 163 19.91 -5.83 -1.09
N ILE A 164 19.85 -7.10 -0.69
CA ILE A 164 18.71 -7.98 -0.97
C ILE A 164 17.45 -7.42 -0.34
N GLN A 165 17.51 -7.00 0.93
CA GLN A 165 16.40 -6.37 1.65
C GLN A 165 15.87 -5.14 0.90
N LEU A 166 16.78 -4.24 0.49
CA LEU A 166 16.43 -3.01 -0.23
C LEU A 166 15.76 -3.33 -1.57
N ILE A 167 16.36 -4.22 -2.36
CA ILE A 167 15.80 -4.63 -3.66
C ILE A 167 14.41 -5.24 -3.48
N ALA A 168 14.26 -6.16 -2.54
CA ALA A 168 12.97 -6.81 -2.28
C ALA A 168 11.91 -5.79 -1.83
N TYR A 169 12.26 -4.85 -0.95
CA TYR A 169 11.36 -3.78 -0.52
C TYR A 169 10.93 -2.90 -1.71
N ILE A 170 11.87 -2.46 -2.55
CA ILE A 170 11.58 -1.65 -3.74
C ILE A 170 10.66 -2.40 -4.70
N LEU A 171 10.89 -3.69 -4.94
CA LEU A 171 10.06 -4.50 -5.84
C LEU A 171 8.62 -4.61 -5.30
N LEU A 172 8.44 -4.85 -4.00
CA LEU A 172 7.12 -4.90 -3.38
C LEU A 172 6.42 -3.54 -3.40
N TRP A 173 7.16 -2.46 -3.17
CA TRP A 173 6.63 -1.10 -3.28
C TRP A 173 6.16 -0.80 -4.72
N LEU A 174 6.98 -1.09 -5.72
CA LEU A 174 6.61 -0.91 -7.14
C LEU A 174 5.38 -1.75 -7.50
N TRP A 175 5.32 -3.00 -7.03
CA TRP A 175 4.17 -3.86 -7.27
C TRP A 175 2.91 -3.32 -6.61
N SER A 176 3.01 -2.77 -5.41
CA SER A 176 1.91 -2.07 -4.73
C SER A 176 1.39 -0.89 -5.57
N VAL A 177 2.29 -0.10 -6.16
CA VAL A 177 1.92 0.99 -7.08
C VAL A 177 1.13 0.46 -8.28
N VAL A 178 1.62 -0.60 -8.92
CA VAL A 178 0.95 -1.23 -10.08
C VAL A 178 -0.46 -1.67 -9.71
N ILE A 179 -0.62 -2.36 -8.58
CA ILE A 179 -1.93 -2.83 -8.11
C ILE A 179 -2.88 -1.66 -7.83
N GLN A 180 -2.41 -0.61 -7.14
CA GLN A 180 -3.23 0.58 -6.85
C GLN A 180 -3.68 1.28 -8.13
N VAL A 181 -2.78 1.46 -9.10
CA VAL A 181 -3.10 2.06 -10.40
C VAL A 181 -4.12 1.22 -11.17
N MET A 182 -3.96 -0.11 -11.18
CA MET A 182 -4.94 -1.01 -11.79
C MET A 182 -6.30 -0.94 -11.08
N GLY A 183 -6.31 -0.86 -9.76
CA GLY A 183 -7.53 -0.71 -8.97
C GLY A 183 -8.24 0.62 -9.26
N LEU A 184 -7.52 1.74 -9.25
CA LEU A 184 -8.09 3.04 -9.60
C LEU A 184 -8.64 3.06 -11.03
N SER A 185 -7.92 2.46 -11.99
CA SER A 185 -8.37 2.32 -13.37
C SER A 185 -9.68 1.53 -13.46
N GLU A 186 -9.79 0.41 -12.75
CA GLU A 186 -10.96 -0.48 -12.77
C GLU A 186 -12.19 0.19 -12.16
N ILE A 187 -12.09 0.71 -10.93
CA ILE A 187 -13.24 1.28 -10.23
C ILE A 187 -13.73 2.59 -10.86
N GLN A 188 -12.82 3.36 -11.47
CA GLN A 188 -13.16 4.64 -12.10
C GLN A 188 -13.49 4.49 -13.60
N GLY A 189 -13.24 3.31 -14.21
CA GLY A 189 -13.47 3.06 -15.62
C GLY A 189 -12.65 3.98 -16.53
N ILE A 190 -11.42 4.32 -16.13
CA ILE A 190 -10.49 5.17 -16.89
C ILE A 190 -9.31 4.34 -17.39
N VAL A 191 -8.62 4.85 -18.41
CA VAL A 191 -7.39 4.18 -18.92
C VAL A 191 -6.29 4.21 -17.85
N THR A 192 -5.49 3.14 -17.81
CA THR A 192 -4.44 2.94 -16.80
C THR A 192 -3.45 4.10 -16.71
N LEU A 193 -3.10 4.72 -17.84
CA LEU A 193 -2.19 5.87 -17.86
C LEU A 193 -2.78 7.09 -17.12
N LYS A 194 -4.09 7.34 -17.28
CA LYS A 194 -4.79 8.41 -16.55
C LYS A 194 -4.86 8.09 -15.05
N ALA A 195 -5.08 6.81 -14.69
CA ALA A 195 -5.06 6.36 -13.31
C ALA A 195 -3.66 6.51 -12.68
N LEU A 196 -2.58 6.25 -13.43
CA LEU A 196 -1.20 6.51 -12.99
C LEU A 196 -0.99 8.00 -12.71
N GLY A 197 -1.40 8.88 -13.61
CA GLY A 197 -1.32 10.33 -13.39
C GLY A 197 -2.07 10.79 -12.14
N MET A 198 -3.26 10.22 -11.90
CA MET A 198 -4.04 10.49 -10.69
C MET A 198 -3.35 9.94 -9.43
N TRP A 199 -2.74 8.76 -9.50
CA TRP A 199 -1.98 8.19 -8.40
C TRP A 199 -0.79 9.09 -8.04
N VAL A 200 0.02 9.51 -9.04
CA VAL A 200 1.16 10.44 -8.84
C VAL A 200 0.69 11.75 -8.22
N LEU A 201 -0.35 12.36 -8.77
CA LEU A 201 -0.90 13.61 -8.24
C LEU A 201 -1.41 13.44 -6.80
N GLY A 202 -2.05 12.31 -6.50
CA GLY A 202 -2.50 11.99 -5.16
C GLY A 202 -1.35 11.85 -4.16
N GLN A 203 -0.24 11.22 -4.56
CA GLN A 203 0.96 11.12 -3.73
C GLN A 203 1.56 12.51 -3.45
N VAL A 204 1.68 13.35 -4.47
CA VAL A 204 2.19 14.73 -4.30
C VAL A 204 1.32 15.52 -3.33
N ILE A 205 -0.01 15.49 -3.50
CA ILE A 205 -0.94 16.20 -2.62
C ILE A 205 -0.84 15.67 -1.18
N ALA A 206 -0.79 14.35 -0.99
CA ALA A 206 -0.68 13.73 0.34
C ALA A 206 0.65 14.10 1.01
N THR A 207 1.77 14.06 0.28
CA THR A 207 3.09 14.45 0.79
C THR A 207 3.12 15.91 1.22
N LEU A 208 2.58 16.81 0.42
CA LEU A 208 2.49 18.24 0.76
C LEU A 208 1.59 18.48 1.99
N ALA A 209 0.46 17.77 2.08
CA ALA A 209 -0.44 17.87 3.23
C ALA A 209 0.23 17.37 4.53
N MET A 210 0.96 16.26 4.45
CA MET A 210 1.72 15.73 5.59
C MET A 210 2.87 16.65 6.00
N ALA A 211 3.63 17.19 5.04
CA ALA A 211 4.70 18.14 5.31
C ALA A 211 4.14 19.43 5.97
N PHE A 212 3.04 19.95 5.46
CA PHE A 212 2.36 21.11 6.06
C PHE A 212 1.90 20.81 7.50
N LEU A 213 1.31 19.64 7.75
CA LEU A 213 0.89 19.23 9.09
C LEU A 213 2.09 19.14 10.04
N MET A 214 3.21 18.58 9.59
CA MET A 214 4.44 18.48 10.40
C MET A 214 5.00 19.87 10.74
N ILE A 215 5.03 20.80 9.78
CA ILE A 215 5.45 22.18 10.03
C ILE A 215 4.51 22.85 11.03
N LEU A 216 3.20 22.67 10.89
CA LEU A 216 2.20 23.23 11.79
C LEU A 216 2.39 22.69 13.22
N ILE A 217 2.59 21.39 13.39
CA ILE A 217 2.84 20.78 14.70
C ILE A 217 4.14 21.34 15.31
N ALA A 218 5.22 21.41 14.54
CA ALA A 218 6.51 21.94 15.01
C ALA A 218 6.42 23.42 15.42
N THR A 219 5.57 24.22 14.74
CA THR A 219 5.39 25.64 15.10
C THR A 219 4.49 25.84 16.30
N LEU A 220 3.46 24.99 16.49
CA LEU A 220 2.53 25.09 17.62
C LEU A 220 3.12 24.47 18.91
N PHE A 221 4.00 23.48 18.76
CA PHE A 221 4.63 22.74 19.86
C PHE A 221 6.15 22.69 19.69
N PRO A 222 6.86 23.83 19.86
CA PRO A 222 8.29 23.91 19.58
C PRO A 222 9.17 22.99 20.45
N GLY A 223 8.65 22.48 21.57
CA GLY A 223 9.35 21.50 22.43
C GLY A 223 9.18 20.04 22.02
N ALA A 224 8.25 19.70 21.13
CA ALA A 224 8.00 18.32 20.71
C ALA A 224 8.94 17.84 19.58
N ALA A 225 9.69 18.75 18.97
CA ALA A 225 10.59 18.44 17.85
C ALA A 225 12.06 18.15 18.32
N THR A 226 12.33 18.28 19.61
CA THR A 226 13.71 18.16 20.17
C THR A 226 13.92 16.94 21.06
N THR A 227 12.93 16.06 21.18
CA THR A 227 12.97 14.77 21.86
C THR A 227 12.92 13.62 20.86
#